data_baf52d7cbc3ffd2c1ee2d5f3b15a1bc2
#
_entry.id   baf52d7cbc3ffd2c1ee2d5f3b15a1bc2
#
_cell.length_a   1.000
_cell.length_b   1.000
_cell.length_c   1.000
_cell.angle_alpha   90.00
_cell.angle_beta   90.00
_cell.angle_gamma   90.00
#
_symmetry.space_group_name_H-M   'P 1'
#
loop_
_entity.id
_entity.type
_entity.pdbx_description
1 polymer ?
#
loop_
_entity_poly.entity_id
_entity_poly.type
_entity_poly.pdbx_seq_one_letter_code
_entity_poly.pdbx_strand_id
1 'polypeptide(L)'
;MRLIAGLCLTLAATLPAAAQTVLSEASGNWAGTSGEGFTFLARLTHNEDMARLTIWGGGPGSSAVAEGAPQFDNAEIALGAFATLQELTVVDGSDGSVLQIVTEYADEEGTGRIVTDLQFIDNQFTVVGYFHAGEHLGQGFECDVDLWNMIATENGQQRQLDPVGFDALNASDWTWDAAYERGFCTRS
;
A
#
# COMPACT_ATOMS: atom_id res chain seq x y z
N MET A 1 0.57 40.13 -56.74
CA MET A 1 -0.13 39.23 -55.79
C MET A 1 0.91 38.66 -54.78
N ARG A 2 0.95 39.22 -53.59
CA ARG A 2 1.90 38.76 -52.51
C ARG A 2 1.09 38.00 -51.50
N LEU A 3 1.33 36.68 -51.39
CA LEU A 3 0.81 35.80 -50.32
C LEU A 3 1.64 36.03 -49.06
N ILE A 4 0.99 36.44 -47.97
CA ILE A 4 1.55 36.48 -46.62
C ILE A 4 1.12 35.19 -45.95
N ALA A 5 2.09 34.27 -45.73
CA ALA A 5 1.87 33.08 -44.95
C ALA A 5 1.96 33.47 -43.46
N GLY A 6 0.84 33.41 -42.74
CA GLY A 6 0.78 33.64 -41.32
C GLY A 6 1.24 32.36 -40.57
N LEU A 7 2.32 32.47 -39.80
CA LEU A 7 2.84 31.44 -38.93
C LEU A 7 2.07 31.50 -37.60
N CYS A 8 1.12 30.58 -37.39
CA CYS A 8 0.49 30.40 -36.08
C CYS A 8 1.43 29.64 -35.12
N LEU A 9 2.03 30.35 -34.17
CA LEU A 9 2.79 29.76 -33.06
C LEU A 9 1.78 29.32 -31.99
N THR A 10 1.52 28.03 -31.89
CA THR A 10 0.78 27.46 -30.76
C THR A 10 1.71 27.34 -29.56
N LEU A 11 1.55 28.21 -28.55
CA LEU A 11 2.15 28.04 -27.24
C LEU A 11 1.46 26.87 -26.53
N ALA A 12 2.13 25.73 -26.43
CA ALA A 12 1.73 24.68 -25.52
C ALA A 12 2.07 25.13 -24.10
N ALA A 13 1.06 25.52 -23.32
CA ALA A 13 1.21 25.77 -21.91
C ALA A 13 1.41 24.41 -21.20
N THR A 14 2.64 24.12 -20.79
CA THR A 14 2.93 23.03 -19.86
C THR A 14 2.43 23.45 -18.49
N LEU A 15 1.29 22.90 -18.06
CA LEU A 15 0.83 23.02 -16.68
C LEU A 15 1.86 22.30 -15.79
N PRO A 16 2.35 22.91 -14.71
CA PRO A 16 3.18 22.23 -13.75
C PRO A 16 2.37 21.05 -13.17
N ALA A 17 2.92 19.83 -13.25
CA ALA A 17 2.36 18.71 -12.52
C ALA A 17 2.35 19.10 -11.04
N ALA A 18 1.18 19.10 -10.41
CA ALA A 18 1.09 19.33 -8.98
C ALA A 18 1.94 18.24 -8.30
N ALA A 19 2.92 18.65 -7.50
CA ALA A 19 3.75 17.71 -6.75
C ALA A 19 2.81 16.99 -5.77
N GLN A 20 2.73 15.65 -5.88
CA GLN A 20 1.96 14.85 -4.93
C GLN A 20 2.56 15.01 -3.54
N THR A 21 1.69 15.21 -2.53
CA THR A 21 2.14 15.32 -1.14
C THR A 21 2.62 13.95 -0.67
N VAL A 22 3.88 13.86 -0.29
CA VAL A 22 4.45 12.67 0.33
C VAL A 22 3.97 12.61 1.77
N LEU A 23 3.38 11.49 2.16
CA LEU A 23 2.85 11.20 3.49
C LEU A 23 3.90 10.47 4.33
N SER A 24 4.55 9.46 3.74
CA SER A 24 5.59 8.67 4.39
C SER A 24 6.53 8.04 3.38
N GLU A 25 7.77 7.77 3.80
CA GLU A 25 8.75 7.00 3.04
C GLU A 25 9.41 5.96 3.94
N ALA A 26 9.70 4.79 3.38
CA ALA A 26 10.46 3.74 4.04
C ALA A 26 11.43 3.08 3.06
N SER A 27 12.58 2.66 3.56
CA SER A 27 13.58 1.89 2.79
C SER A 27 13.89 0.61 3.51
N GLY A 28 14.11 -0.46 2.76
CA GLY A 28 14.41 -1.76 3.32
C GLY A 28 15.10 -2.67 2.31
N ASN A 29 15.17 -3.94 2.68
CA ASN A 29 15.71 -5.00 1.86
C ASN A 29 14.76 -6.21 1.91
N TRP A 30 14.23 -6.63 0.79
CA TRP A 30 13.27 -7.74 0.74
C TRP A 30 13.83 -9.08 1.25
N ALA A 31 15.16 -9.26 1.25
CA ALA A 31 15.79 -10.43 1.86
C ALA A 31 15.89 -10.36 3.40
N GLY A 32 15.45 -9.27 4.02
CA GLY A 32 15.53 -9.09 5.47
C GLY A 32 16.95 -9.08 5.99
N THR A 33 17.16 -9.69 7.17
CA THR A 33 18.46 -9.78 7.84
C THR A 33 19.37 -10.87 7.28
N SER A 34 18.87 -11.74 6.40
CA SER A 34 19.56 -12.98 6.00
C SER A 34 20.48 -12.86 4.82
N GLY A 35 20.52 -11.71 4.09
CA GLY A 35 21.38 -11.70 2.94
C GLY A 35 21.41 -10.50 2.00
N GLU A 36 22.12 -10.70 0.90
CA GLU A 36 22.21 -9.78 -0.23
C GLU A 36 20.91 -9.84 -1.03
N GLY A 37 19.88 -9.15 -0.56
CA GLY A 37 18.63 -9.02 -1.26
C GLY A 37 18.52 -7.72 -2.04
N PHE A 38 17.38 -7.56 -2.67
CA PHE A 38 17.04 -6.34 -3.37
C PHE A 38 16.58 -5.28 -2.38
N THR A 39 17.27 -4.15 -2.35
CA THR A 39 16.81 -2.98 -1.60
C THR A 39 15.57 -2.39 -2.25
N PHE A 40 14.76 -1.70 -1.46
CA PHE A 40 13.63 -0.94 -1.96
C PHE A 40 13.53 0.42 -1.29
N LEU A 41 12.87 1.34 -1.99
CA LEU A 41 12.35 2.59 -1.47
C LEU A 41 10.85 2.60 -1.73
N ALA A 42 10.05 2.70 -0.70
CA ALA A 42 8.60 2.81 -0.75
C ALA A 42 8.19 4.23 -0.37
N ARG A 43 7.20 4.77 -1.08
CA ARG A 43 6.64 6.08 -0.82
C ARG A 43 5.12 6.02 -0.82
N LEU A 44 4.51 6.54 0.22
CA LEU A 44 3.09 6.76 0.33
C LEU A 44 2.78 8.22 -0.01
N THR A 45 1.85 8.46 -0.91
CA THR A 45 1.47 9.81 -1.34
C THR A 45 -0.03 9.98 -1.26
N HIS A 46 -0.48 11.21 -1.02
CA HIS A 46 -1.88 11.55 -1.05
C HIS A 46 -2.46 11.41 -2.47
N ASN A 47 -3.62 10.77 -2.57
CA ASN A 47 -4.33 10.54 -3.81
C ASN A 47 -5.84 10.66 -3.59
N GLU A 48 -6.35 11.89 -3.58
CA GLU A 48 -7.76 12.20 -3.27
C GLU A 48 -8.21 11.60 -1.93
N ASP A 49 -9.23 10.73 -1.93
CA ASP A 49 -9.72 10.05 -0.73
C ASP A 49 -8.91 8.81 -0.35
N MET A 50 -7.86 8.50 -1.10
CA MET A 50 -6.99 7.33 -0.91
C MET A 50 -5.54 7.74 -0.71
N ALA A 51 -4.71 6.77 -0.37
CA ALA A 51 -3.26 6.92 -0.42
C ALA A 51 -2.65 5.93 -1.40
N ARG A 52 -1.74 6.44 -2.21
CA ARG A 52 -1.03 5.69 -3.25
C ARG A 52 0.32 5.23 -2.74
N LEU A 53 0.59 3.94 -2.89
CA LEU A 53 1.91 3.36 -2.64
C LEU A 53 2.66 3.18 -3.94
N THR A 54 3.89 3.68 -3.97
CA THR A 54 4.82 3.49 -5.08
C THR A 54 6.12 2.89 -4.54
N ILE A 55 6.66 1.86 -5.19
CA ILE A 55 7.91 1.20 -4.76
C ILE A 55 8.90 1.16 -5.92
N TRP A 56 10.13 1.60 -5.65
CA TRP A 56 11.29 1.48 -6.53
C TRP A 56 12.24 0.44 -5.94
N GLY A 57 12.78 -0.42 -6.81
CA GLY A 57 13.78 -1.40 -6.41
C GLY A 57 15.20 -0.93 -6.72
N GLY A 58 16.12 -1.26 -5.85
CA GLY A 58 17.54 -1.22 -6.10
C GLY A 58 18.06 -2.60 -6.53
N GLY A 59 19.22 -2.63 -7.21
CA GLY A 59 19.91 -3.87 -7.49
C GLY A 59 20.70 -4.38 -6.27
N PRO A 60 21.29 -5.60 -6.34
CA PRO A 60 22.16 -6.11 -5.30
C PRO A 60 23.29 -5.14 -4.97
N GLY A 61 23.41 -4.78 -3.68
CA GLY A 61 24.46 -3.87 -3.21
C GLY A 61 24.27 -2.38 -3.57
N SER A 62 23.14 -1.99 -4.15
CA SER A 62 22.79 -0.60 -4.42
C SER A 62 21.53 -0.18 -3.68
N SER A 63 21.51 1.08 -3.21
CA SER A 63 20.28 1.65 -2.62
C SER A 63 19.26 1.93 -3.71
N ALA A 64 17.97 1.67 -3.41
CA ALA A 64 16.88 2.09 -4.26
C ALA A 64 16.71 3.62 -4.19
N VAL A 65 16.34 4.22 -5.31
CA VAL A 65 16.08 5.66 -5.44
C VAL A 65 14.75 5.85 -6.17
N ALA A 66 14.03 6.91 -5.82
CA ALA A 66 12.74 7.25 -6.45
C ALA A 66 12.95 7.93 -7.80
N GLU A 67 13.56 7.22 -8.73
CA GLU A 67 13.86 7.69 -10.09
C GLU A 67 13.35 6.68 -11.13
N GLY A 68 12.88 7.18 -12.25
CA GLY A 68 12.34 6.34 -13.33
C GLY A 68 10.99 5.71 -13.01
N ALA A 69 10.66 4.65 -13.75
CA ALA A 69 9.41 3.92 -13.54
C ALA A 69 9.49 3.08 -12.26
N PRO A 70 8.48 3.12 -11.40
CA PRO A 70 8.42 2.26 -10.22
C PRO A 70 8.20 0.79 -10.62
N GLN A 71 8.62 -0.11 -9.76
CA GLN A 71 8.33 -1.54 -9.89
C GLN A 71 6.91 -1.90 -9.44
N PHE A 72 6.37 -1.08 -8.53
CA PHE A 72 5.02 -1.23 -8.00
C PHE A 72 4.34 0.12 -7.88
N ASP A 73 3.05 0.15 -8.18
CA ASP A 73 2.22 1.33 -8.11
C ASP A 73 0.75 0.93 -7.89
N ASN A 74 0.21 1.30 -6.73
CA ASN A 74 -1.19 1.09 -6.39
C ASN A 74 -1.77 2.37 -5.79
N ALA A 75 -2.80 2.92 -6.44
CA ALA A 75 -3.41 4.20 -6.10
C ALA A 75 -4.43 4.13 -4.95
N GLU A 76 -4.86 2.92 -4.53
CA GLU A 76 -6.00 2.69 -3.63
C GLU A 76 -5.67 1.77 -2.46
N ILE A 77 -4.37 1.50 -2.22
CA ILE A 77 -3.94 0.49 -1.24
C ILE A 77 -4.24 0.89 0.20
N ALA A 78 -4.37 2.18 0.49
CA ALA A 78 -4.65 2.69 1.82
C ALA A 78 -5.73 3.77 1.79
N LEU A 79 -6.51 3.84 2.88
CA LEU A 79 -7.50 4.90 3.08
C LEU A 79 -6.79 6.24 3.27
N GLY A 80 -7.23 7.27 2.51
CA GLY A 80 -6.74 8.63 2.60
C GLY A 80 -7.71 9.57 3.32
N ALA A 81 -9.01 9.37 3.07
CA ALA A 81 -10.05 10.14 3.73
C ALA A 81 -10.05 9.91 5.25
N PHE A 82 -10.21 10.99 6.02
CA PHE A 82 -10.25 10.95 7.49
C PHE A 82 -9.01 10.38 8.17
N ALA A 83 -7.93 10.10 7.42
CA ALA A 83 -6.69 9.60 7.99
C ALA A 83 -6.06 10.65 8.93
N THR A 84 -5.76 10.22 10.15
CA THR A 84 -5.06 11.00 11.18
C THR A 84 -3.58 10.65 11.26
N LEU A 85 -3.22 9.44 10.81
CA LEU A 85 -1.86 8.95 10.63
C LEU A 85 -1.78 8.10 9.37
N GLN A 86 -0.70 8.28 8.59
CA GLN A 86 -0.34 7.40 7.49
C GLN A 86 1.17 7.19 7.51
N GLU A 87 1.59 5.95 7.70
CA GLU A 87 2.99 5.60 7.92
C GLU A 87 3.38 4.32 7.18
N LEU A 88 4.61 4.29 6.69
CA LEU A 88 5.28 3.09 6.20
C LEU A 88 6.31 2.64 7.23
N THR A 89 6.24 1.38 7.64
CA THR A 89 7.20 0.77 8.56
C THR A 89 7.78 -0.50 7.93
N VAL A 90 9.07 -0.73 8.11
CA VAL A 90 9.73 -1.97 7.69
C VAL A 90 10.02 -2.82 8.90
N VAL A 91 9.54 -4.05 8.86
CA VAL A 91 9.81 -5.07 9.88
C VAL A 91 10.70 -6.13 9.26
N ASP A 92 11.94 -6.21 9.73
CA ASP A 92 12.91 -7.19 9.25
C ASP A 92 12.69 -8.55 9.92
N GLY A 93 12.60 -9.60 9.11
CA GLY A 93 12.48 -10.99 9.53
C GLY A 93 13.59 -11.87 8.95
N SER A 94 13.66 -13.12 9.41
CA SER A 94 14.57 -14.14 8.86
C SER A 94 14.20 -14.54 7.44
N ASP A 95 12.91 -14.50 7.11
CA ASP A 95 12.34 -14.95 5.85
C ASP A 95 12.03 -13.80 4.88
N GLY A 96 12.55 -12.61 5.18
CA GLY A 96 12.37 -11.40 4.40
C GLY A 96 11.81 -10.23 5.22
N SER A 97 11.88 -9.03 4.67
CA SER A 97 11.26 -7.85 5.26
C SER A 97 9.80 -7.77 4.89
N VAL A 98 8.99 -7.28 5.83
CA VAL A 98 7.60 -6.90 5.63
C VAL A 98 7.52 -5.38 5.59
N LEU A 99 6.93 -4.82 4.55
CA LEU A 99 6.54 -3.42 4.50
C LEU A 99 5.11 -3.30 5.03
N GLN A 100 4.96 -2.63 6.15
CA GLN A 100 3.65 -2.34 6.76
C GLN A 100 3.16 -0.98 6.28
N ILE A 101 1.93 -0.94 5.80
CA ILE A 101 1.21 0.28 5.46
C ILE A 101 0.22 0.50 6.60
N VAL A 102 0.48 1.52 7.42
CA VAL A 102 -0.31 1.84 8.61
C VAL A 102 -1.17 3.05 8.34
N THR A 103 -2.47 2.95 8.57
CA THR A 103 -3.41 4.07 8.53
C THR A 103 -4.20 4.10 9.83
N GLU A 104 -4.21 5.23 10.53
CA GLU A 104 -5.19 5.51 11.57
C GLU A 104 -6.18 6.55 11.03
N TYR A 105 -7.45 6.41 11.36
CA TYR A 105 -8.49 7.32 10.90
C TYR A 105 -9.47 7.65 12.03
N ALA A 106 -10.12 8.80 11.89
CA ALA A 106 -11.19 9.23 12.77
C ALA A 106 -12.22 10.03 11.97
N ASP A 107 -13.48 9.64 12.09
CA ASP A 107 -14.62 10.35 11.51
C ASP A 107 -15.76 10.49 12.55
N GLU A 108 -16.94 10.93 12.12
CA GLU A 108 -18.10 11.11 12.99
C GLU A 108 -18.68 9.80 13.53
N GLU A 109 -18.40 8.67 12.87
CA GLU A 109 -18.94 7.35 13.20
C GLU A 109 -18.00 6.53 14.05
N GLY A 110 -16.68 6.88 14.08
CA GLY A 110 -15.72 6.16 14.89
C GLY A 110 -14.26 6.42 14.58
N THR A 111 -13.44 5.53 15.07
CA THR A 111 -11.98 5.56 14.87
C THR A 111 -11.47 4.17 14.53
N GLY A 112 -10.37 4.09 13.82
CA GLY A 112 -9.76 2.79 13.55
C GLY A 112 -8.30 2.88 13.13
N ARG A 113 -7.68 1.70 13.12
CA ARG A 113 -6.33 1.47 12.64
C ARG A 113 -6.34 0.29 11.67
N ILE A 114 -5.81 0.52 10.48
CA ILE A 114 -5.61 -0.48 9.44
C ILE A 114 -4.12 -0.69 9.25
N VAL A 115 -3.68 -1.93 9.15
CA VAL A 115 -2.32 -2.31 8.76
C VAL A 115 -2.42 -3.33 7.62
N THR A 116 -1.74 -3.05 6.52
CA THR A 116 -1.57 -3.99 5.41
C THR A 116 -0.11 -4.38 5.33
N ASP A 117 0.17 -5.67 5.45
CA ASP A 117 1.51 -6.25 5.41
C ASP A 117 1.84 -6.72 4.00
N LEU A 118 2.93 -6.20 3.45
CA LEU A 118 3.37 -6.46 2.10
C LEU A 118 4.75 -7.12 2.08
N GLN A 119 4.92 -8.15 1.25
CA GLN A 119 6.21 -8.75 0.95
C GLN A 119 6.41 -8.89 -0.57
N PHE A 120 7.68 -9.01 -0.98
CA PHE A 120 8.04 -9.35 -2.35
C PHE A 120 8.45 -10.82 -2.42
N ILE A 121 7.57 -11.66 -3.02
CA ILE A 121 7.67 -13.11 -3.04
C ILE A 121 7.47 -13.58 -4.48
N ASP A 122 8.33 -14.48 -4.96
CA ASP A 122 8.23 -15.06 -6.30
C ASP A 122 8.04 -14.02 -7.42
N ASN A 123 8.74 -12.89 -7.31
CA ASN A 123 8.68 -11.75 -8.24
C ASN A 123 7.32 -11.02 -8.26
N GLN A 124 6.55 -11.10 -7.18
CA GLN A 124 5.26 -10.44 -7.00
C GLN A 124 5.21 -9.69 -5.66
N PHE A 125 4.60 -8.52 -5.65
CA PHE A 125 4.22 -7.84 -4.40
C PHE A 125 2.94 -8.47 -3.87
N THR A 126 3.05 -9.10 -2.69
CA THR A 126 2.02 -9.95 -2.12
C THR A 126 1.59 -9.42 -0.77
N VAL A 127 0.28 -9.32 -0.54
CA VAL A 127 -0.25 -9.03 0.79
C VAL A 127 -0.20 -10.32 1.61
N VAL A 128 0.50 -10.27 2.75
CA VAL A 128 0.74 -11.42 3.62
C VAL A 128 0.00 -11.31 4.96
N GLY A 129 -0.50 -10.12 5.29
CA GLY A 129 -1.27 -9.87 6.49
C GLY A 129 -2.16 -8.64 6.35
N TYR A 130 -3.23 -8.62 7.12
CA TYR A 130 -4.14 -7.49 7.23
C TYR A 130 -4.69 -7.40 8.65
N PHE A 131 -4.66 -6.22 9.21
CA PHE A 131 -5.23 -5.93 10.52
C PHE A 131 -6.14 -4.71 10.43
N HIS A 132 -7.32 -4.80 11.03
CA HIS A 132 -8.21 -3.66 11.20
C HIS A 132 -8.91 -3.75 12.55
N ALA A 133 -8.70 -2.76 13.38
CA ALA A 133 -9.37 -2.65 14.67
C ALA A 133 -9.82 -1.21 14.92
N GLY A 134 -10.87 -1.06 15.69
CA GLY A 134 -11.39 0.25 16.01
C GLY A 134 -12.69 0.22 16.78
N GLU A 135 -13.40 1.34 16.72
CA GLU A 135 -14.73 1.53 17.25
C GLU A 135 -15.62 2.17 16.19
N HIS A 136 -16.79 1.61 15.96
CA HIS A 136 -17.80 2.15 15.07
C HIS A 136 -19.15 2.25 15.83
N LEU A 137 -19.72 3.44 15.92
CA LEU A 137 -20.96 3.74 16.67
C LEU A 137 -20.95 3.23 18.11
N GLY A 138 -19.80 3.32 18.78
CA GLY A 138 -19.61 2.87 20.16
C GLY A 138 -19.41 1.36 20.33
N GLN A 139 -19.23 0.62 19.24
CA GLN A 139 -18.94 -0.81 19.26
C GLN A 139 -17.53 -1.08 18.77
N GLY A 140 -16.71 -1.69 19.63
CA GLY A 140 -15.37 -2.12 19.26
C GLY A 140 -15.42 -3.29 18.29
N PHE A 141 -14.48 -3.32 17.35
CA PHE A 141 -14.26 -4.42 16.42
C PHE A 141 -12.77 -4.68 16.21
N GLU A 142 -12.45 -5.90 15.85
CA GLU A 142 -11.10 -6.31 15.47
C GLU A 142 -11.15 -7.43 14.43
N CYS A 143 -10.35 -7.31 13.40
CA CYS A 143 -10.08 -8.37 12.42
C CYS A 143 -8.57 -8.41 12.16
N ASP A 144 -7.95 -9.56 12.43
CA ASP A 144 -6.54 -9.86 12.17
C ASP A 144 -6.46 -11.06 11.24
N VAL A 145 -5.80 -10.89 10.09
CA VAL A 145 -5.73 -11.90 9.03
C VAL A 145 -4.28 -12.24 8.74
N ASP A 146 -3.91 -13.49 9.01
CA ASP A 146 -2.66 -14.11 8.59
C ASP A 146 -2.90 -14.84 7.27
N LEU A 147 -2.48 -14.23 6.16
CA LEU A 147 -2.67 -14.78 4.81
C LEU A 147 -1.64 -15.86 4.46
N TRP A 148 -0.55 -15.99 5.21
CA TRP A 148 0.37 -17.12 5.11
C TRP A 148 -0.27 -18.42 5.56
N ASN A 149 -0.92 -18.38 6.72
CA ASN A 149 -1.55 -19.52 7.35
C ASN A 149 -3.04 -19.61 6.99
N MET A 150 -3.58 -18.65 6.24
CA MET A 150 -4.99 -18.55 5.87
C MET A 150 -5.91 -18.59 7.10
N ILE A 151 -5.60 -17.77 8.10
CA ILE A 151 -6.30 -17.68 9.37
C ILE A 151 -6.80 -16.25 9.56
N ALA A 152 -8.07 -16.10 9.95
CA ALA A 152 -8.62 -14.85 10.44
C ALA A 152 -8.99 -14.97 11.91
N THR A 153 -8.68 -13.92 12.68
CA THR A 153 -9.12 -13.74 14.05
C THR A 153 -10.01 -12.52 14.14
N GLU A 154 -11.29 -12.69 14.44
CA GLU A 154 -12.27 -11.63 14.55
C GLU A 154 -12.81 -11.54 15.97
N ASN A 155 -12.60 -10.39 16.64
CA ASN A 155 -13.01 -10.18 18.03
C ASN A 155 -12.57 -11.34 18.96
N GLY A 156 -11.35 -11.84 18.77
CA GLY A 156 -10.76 -12.94 19.51
C GLY A 156 -11.23 -14.35 19.11
N GLN A 157 -12.06 -14.47 18.08
CA GLN A 157 -12.49 -15.76 17.53
C GLN A 157 -11.72 -16.09 16.26
N GLN A 158 -10.99 -17.20 16.30
CA GLN A 158 -10.19 -17.66 15.17
C GLN A 158 -11.00 -18.55 14.22
N ARG A 159 -10.84 -18.36 12.93
CA ARG A 159 -11.38 -19.25 11.89
C ARG A 159 -10.35 -19.51 10.79
N GLN A 160 -10.42 -20.70 10.21
CA GLN A 160 -9.66 -21.04 9.02
C GLN A 160 -10.34 -20.39 7.81
N LEU A 161 -9.55 -19.76 6.95
CA LEU A 161 -9.98 -19.26 5.65
C LEU A 161 -9.87 -20.35 4.59
N ASP A 162 -10.71 -20.28 3.59
CA ASP A 162 -10.53 -21.11 2.40
C ASP A 162 -9.23 -20.72 1.68
N PRO A 163 -8.42 -21.69 1.23
CA PRO A 163 -7.21 -21.38 0.50
C PRO A 163 -7.53 -20.60 -0.79
N VAL A 164 -6.84 -19.48 -0.96
CA VAL A 164 -6.90 -18.68 -2.20
C VAL A 164 -5.62 -18.87 -3.01
N GLY A 165 -5.71 -18.71 -4.33
CA GLY A 165 -4.53 -18.69 -5.17
C GLY A 165 -3.63 -17.50 -4.86
N PHE A 166 -2.32 -17.67 -5.10
CA PHE A 166 -1.33 -16.63 -4.83
C PHE A 166 -1.64 -15.32 -5.59
N ASP A 167 -2.18 -15.43 -6.81
CA ASP A 167 -2.62 -14.27 -7.60
C ASP A 167 -3.71 -13.44 -6.90
N ALA A 168 -4.55 -14.09 -6.07
CA ALA A 168 -5.57 -13.38 -5.30
C ALA A 168 -5.00 -12.50 -4.18
N LEU A 169 -3.74 -12.67 -3.82
CA LEU A 169 -3.03 -11.87 -2.81
C LEU A 169 -2.13 -10.80 -3.45
N ASN A 170 -2.22 -10.62 -4.77
CA ASN A 170 -1.45 -9.59 -5.47
C ASN A 170 -1.82 -8.20 -4.95
N ALA A 171 -0.82 -7.50 -4.47
CA ALA A 171 -0.98 -6.17 -3.91
C ALA A 171 -1.41 -5.11 -4.95
N SER A 172 -1.21 -5.37 -6.25
CA SER A 172 -1.65 -4.45 -7.31
C SER A 172 -3.17 -4.31 -7.38
N ASP A 173 -3.89 -5.34 -6.95
CA ASP A 173 -5.36 -5.40 -6.94
C ASP A 173 -5.93 -5.29 -5.51
N TRP A 174 -5.10 -4.89 -4.55
CA TRP A 174 -5.50 -4.73 -3.15
C TRP A 174 -5.94 -3.31 -2.88
N THR A 175 -7.13 -3.16 -2.29
CA THR A 175 -7.64 -1.89 -1.77
C THR A 175 -7.59 -1.88 -0.25
N TRP A 176 -7.78 -0.73 0.38
CA TRP A 176 -7.74 -0.60 1.85
C TRP A 176 -8.77 -1.49 2.56
N ASP A 177 -9.88 -1.86 1.91
CA ASP A 177 -10.95 -2.71 2.45
C ASP A 177 -11.06 -4.09 1.77
N ALA A 178 -10.06 -4.47 0.96
CA ALA A 178 -10.05 -5.72 0.20
C ALA A 178 -10.24 -6.97 1.08
N ALA A 179 -9.81 -6.94 2.35
CA ALA A 179 -10.01 -8.05 3.27
C ALA A 179 -11.50 -8.32 3.54
N TYR A 180 -12.34 -7.28 3.57
CA TYR A 180 -13.78 -7.39 3.69
C TYR A 180 -14.44 -7.82 2.39
N GLU A 181 -14.02 -7.25 1.27
CA GLU A 181 -14.56 -7.59 -0.05
C GLU A 181 -14.30 -9.06 -0.41
N ARG A 182 -13.17 -9.60 0.02
CA ARG A 182 -12.78 -11.01 -0.21
C ARG A 182 -13.31 -11.96 0.86
N GLY A 183 -14.02 -11.48 1.86
CA GLY A 183 -14.59 -12.28 2.94
C GLY A 183 -13.55 -12.79 3.95
N PHE A 184 -12.35 -12.19 3.99
CA PHE A 184 -11.34 -12.49 5.02
C PHE A 184 -11.73 -11.86 6.37
N CYS A 185 -12.40 -10.71 6.34
CA CYS A 185 -13.06 -10.08 7.49
C CYS A 185 -14.57 -9.99 7.25
N THR A 186 -15.35 -10.01 8.34
CA THR A 186 -16.80 -9.81 8.28
C THR A 186 -17.14 -8.37 8.72
N ARG A 187 -18.00 -7.70 7.97
CA ARG A 187 -18.53 -6.39 8.40
C ARG A 187 -19.60 -6.64 9.48
N SER A 188 -19.39 -6.10 10.67
CA SER A 188 -20.34 -6.12 11.79
C SER A 188 -21.44 -5.10 11.60
#